data_f6996c76e86ec4d8d380393b3fc1144d
#
_entry.id   f6996c76e86ec4d8d380393b3fc1144d
#
_cell.length_a   1.000
_cell.length_b   1.000
_cell.length_c   1.000
_cell.angle_alpha   90.00
_cell.angle_beta   90.00
_cell.angle_gamma   90.00
#
_symmetry.space_group_name_H-M   'P 1'
#
loop_
_entity.id
_entity.type
_entity.pdbx_description
1 polymer ?
#
loop_
_entity_poly.entity_id
_entity_poly.type
_entity_poly.pdbx_seq_one_letter_code
_entity_poly.pdbx_strand_id
1 'polypeptide(L)'
;MVSINSVYNTVKNLANKDQKGFITPAMFTSFARTAQIKIYNKIFDAVFEDKKLRRANMDHGRFLSKVFVDKNDLSEFMAKAVMTRASNVYKKPDDFRSVISMTARRPERRPVQILYDEDKIQHVLSSSLSVPTNEFPVAIIGDSIEVFPSTIGQVDLRYYRYPSPPQYNFFNALNELGEDIELFSDTSVDFELPAKYEDELVFEIAAMAGVNIKEPIVVNQSNRQIDG
;
A
#
# COMPACT_ATOMS: atom_id res chain seq x y z
N MET A 1 12.02 -2.13 -6.69
CA MET A 1 11.32 -3.34 -6.20
C MET A 1 12.32 -4.22 -5.47
N VAL A 2 11.90 -4.88 -4.40
CA VAL A 2 12.74 -5.81 -3.61
C VAL A 2 12.54 -7.22 -4.13
N SER A 3 13.63 -7.94 -4.40
CA SER A 3 13.57 -9.33 -4.88
C SER A 3 13.11 -10.29 -3.79
N ILE A 4 12.07 -11.06 -4.06
CA ILE A 4 11.56 -12.07 -3.12
C ILE A 4 12.57 -13.19 -2.87
N ASN A 5 13.36 -13.53 -3.88
CA ASN A 5 14.40 -14.55 -3.76
C ASN A 5 15.56 -14.09 -2.87
N SER A 6 16.00 -12.82 -2.98
CA SER A 6 17.02 -12.22 -2.09
C SER A 6 16.57 -12.28 -0.63
N VAL A 7 15.35 -11.83 -0.35
CA VAL A 7 14.79 -11.84 1.01
C VAL A 7 14.63 -13.26 1.54
N TYR A 8 14.13 -14.21 0.72
CA TYR A 8 13.99 -15.61 1.14
C TYR A 8 15.32 -16.22 1.54
N ASN A 9 16.36 -16.06 0.70
CA ASN A 9 17.68 -16.60 0.99
C ASN A 9 18.30 -15.99 2.24
N THR A 10 18.13 -14.67 2.45
CA THR A 10 18.63 -13.99 3.64
C THR A 10 17.93 -14.49 4.91
N VAL A 11 16.61 -14.60 4.89
CA VAL A 11 15.81 -15.12 6.02
C VAL A 11 16.14 -16.57 6.30
N LYS A 12 16.28 -17.42 5.27
CA LYS A 12 16.71 -18.82 5.39
C LYS A 12 18.08 -18.95 6.05
N ASN A 13 19.05 -18.11 5.65
CA ASN A 13 20.40 -18.12 6.23
C ASN A 13 20.39 -17.67 7.70
N LEU A 14 19.57 -16.67 8.04
CA LEU A 14 19.39 -16.23 9.44
C LEU A 14 18.76 -17.33 10.30
N ALA A 15 17.70 -17.99 9.80
CA ALA A 15 17.04 -19.08 10.51
C ALA A 15 17.98 -20.27 10.73
N ASN A 16 18.79 -20.64 9.74
CA ASN A 16 19.78 -21.70 9.84
C ASN A 16 20.88 -21.38 10.86
N LYS A 17 21.36 -20.12 10.89
CA LYS A 17 22.36 -19.67 11.87
C LYS A 17 21.87 -19.81 13.32
N ASP A 18 20.60 -19.50 13.55
CA ASP A 18 19.96 -19.55 14.87
C ASP A 18 19.50 -20.97 15.27
N GLN A 19 19.70 -21.98 14.44
CA GLN A 19 19.21 -23.36 14.64
C GLN A 19 17.70 -23.46 14.94
N LYS A 20 16.91 -22.50 14.43
CA LYS A 20 15.45 -22.38 14.68
C LYS A 20 14.58 -23.24 13.77
N GLY A 21 15.20 -24.04 12.90
CA GLY A 21 14.48 -24.94 12.01
C GLY A 21 14.34 -24.39 10.59
N PHE A 22 13.67 -25.20 9.77
CA PHE A 22 13.48 -24.91 8.34
C PHE A 22 12.22 -24.07 8.12
N ILE A 23 12.37 -22.98 7.39
CA ILE A 23 11.23 -22.16 6.94
C ILE A 23 10.78 -22.70 5.58
N THR A 24 9.58 -23.23 5.51
CA THR A 24 9.02 -23.70 4.23
C THR A 24 8.67 -22.51 3.32
N PRO A 25 8.74 -22.67 1.99
CA PRO A 25 8.35 -21.63 1.05
C PRO A 25 6.90 -21.12 1.25
N ALA A 26 5.99 -21.99 1.65
CA ALA A 26 4.61 -21.61 1.94
C ALA A 26 4.50 -20.72 3.18
N MET A 27 5.21 -21.05 4.27
CA MET A 27 5.29 -20.20 5.48
C MET A 27 5.93 -18.87 5.16
N PHE A 28 7.04 -18.88 4.40
CA PHE A 28 7.70 -17.65 3.96
C PHE A 28 6.76 -16.75 3.17
N THR A 29 6.01 -17.29 2.20
CA THR A 29 5.04 -16.53 1.40
C THR A 29 3.97 -15.88 2.28
N SER A 30 3.47 -16.57 3.31
CA SER A 30 2.51 -16.01 4.26
C SER A 30 3.11 -14.85 5.07
N PHE A 31 4.33 -15.02 5.58
CA PHE A 31 5.03 -13.97 6.32
C PHE A 31 5.39 -12.78 5.42
N ALA A 32 5.82 -13.04 4.18
CA ALA A 32 6.13 -12.03 3.19
C ALA A 32 4.93 -11.12 2.88
N ARG A 33 3.75 -11.69 2.70
CA ARG A 33 2.49 -10.93 2.51
C ARG A 33 2.18 -10.05 3.71
N THR A 34 2.30 -10.60 4.92
CA THR A 34 2.03 -9.85 6.16
C THR A 34 3.03 -8.72 6.37
N ALA A 35 4.33 -8.97 6.15
CA ALA A 35 5.39 -7.98 6.27
C ALA A 35 5.20 -6.83 5.27
N GLN A 36 4.92 -7.14 3.99
CA GLN A 36 4.70 -6.11 2.98
C GLN A 36 3.53 -5.19 3.35
N ILE A 37 2.40 -5.75 3.77
CA ILE A 37 1.22 -4.95 4.18
C ILE A 37 1.53 -4.12 5.44
N LYS A 38 2.28 -4.66 6.39
CA LYS A 38 2.67 -3.94 7.61
C LYS A 38 3.53 -2.72 7.29
N ILE A 39 4.56 -2.88 6.45
CA ILE A 39 5.43 -1.79 6.01
C ILE A 39 4.64 -0.77 5.17
N TYR A 40 3.83 -1.24 4.23
CA TYR A 40 2.96 -0.36 3.44
C TYR A 40 2.04 0.49 4.33
N ASN A 41 1.37 -0.10 5.32
CA ASN A 41 0.53 0.64 6.25
C ASN A 41 1.32 1.67 7.05
N LYS A 42 2.54 1.33 7.51
CA LYS A 42 3.44 2.26 8.21
C LYS A 42 3.77 3.49 7.35
N ILE A 43 4.12 3.29 6.07
CA ILE A 43 4.38 4.38 5.13
C ILE A 43 3.12 5.21 4.89
N PHE A 44 1.98 4.55 4.70
CA PHE A 44 0.70 5.20 4.44
C PHE A 44 0.28 6.08 5.62
N ASP A 45 0.31 5.53 6.84
CA ASP A 45 -0.10 6.24 8.05
C ASP A 45 0.81 7.42 8.34
N ALA A 46 2.13 7.30 8.14
CA ALA A 46 3.08 8.40 8.31
C ALA A 46 2.74 9.60 7.41
N VAL A 47 2.35 9.37 6.15
CA VAL A 47 1.95 10.43 5.21
C VAL A 47 0.61 11.06 5.59
N PHE A 48 -0.34 10.27 6.10
CA PHE A 48 -1.67 10.76 6.46
C PHE A 48 -1.69 11.47 7.82
N GLU A 49 -0.93 11.00 8.80
CA GLU A 49 -0.77 11.69 10.08
C GLU A 49 -0.14 13.08 9.88
N ASP A 50 0.88 13.19 9.02
CA ASP A 50 1.47 14.49 8.70
C ASP A 50 0.46 15.44 8.04
N LYS A 51 -0.39 14.95 7.14
CA LYS A 51 -1.48 15.78 6.58
C LYS A 51 -2.44 16.29 7.66
N LYS A 52 -2.72 15.47 8.69
CA LYS A 52 -3.58 15.84 9.82
C LYS A 52 -2.90 16.88 10.70
N LEU A 53 -1.62 16.71 11.02
CA LEU A 53 -0.82 17.66 11.80
C LEU A 53 -0.64 19.00 11.09
N ARG A 54 -0.45 19.02 9.77
CA ARG A 54 -0.36 20.28 8.99
C ARG A 54 -1.66 21.08 8.98
N ARG A 55 -2.80 20.42 9.04
CA ARG A 55 -4.09 21.12 9.19
C ARG A 55 -4.27 21.71 10.58
N ALA A 56 -3.63 21.12 11.60
CA ALA A 56 -3.72 21.58 12.98
C ALA A 56 -2.66 22.64 13.35
N ASN A 57 -1.45 22.59 12.77
CA ASN A 57 -0.34 23.48 13.11
C ASN A 57 0.41 23.93 11.84
N MET A 58 0.37 25.22 11.54
CA MET A 58 0.99 25.82 10.33
C MET A 58 2.52 25.91 10.38
N ASP A 59 3.19 25.47 11.43
CA ASP A 59 4.59 25.78 11.65
C ASP A 59 5.41 24.56 12.06
N HIS A 60 5.99 23.84 11.08
CA HIS A 60 7.13 22.95 11.41
C HIS A 60 7.91 22.54 10.16
N GLY A 61 8.84 23.40 9.74
CA GLY A 61 9.72 23.16 8.58
C GLY A 61 10.63 21.93 8.68
N ARG A 62 10.78 21.33 9.88
CA ARG A 62 11.64 20.15 10.11
C ARG A 62 11.08 18.82 9.63
N PHE A 63 9.75 18.71 9.52
CA PHE A 63 9.09 17.47 9.07
C PHE A 63 8.98 17.35 7.55
N LEU A 64 9.34 18.39 6.80
CA LEU A 64 9.16 18.45 5.35
C LEU A 64 9.97 17.40 4.59
N SER A 65 11.20 17.10 5.00
CA SER A 65 12.08 16.19 4.28
C SER A 65 11.60 14.71 4.36
N LYS A 66 11.26 14.24 5.56
CA LYS A 66 10.78 12.86 5.76
C LYS A 66 9.47 12.60 5.01
N VAL A 67 8.55 13.55 5.07
CA VAL A 67 7.25 13.46 4.39
C VAL A 67 7.37 13.48 2.86
N PHE A 68 8.35 14.20 2.31
CA PHE A 68 8.62 14.15 0.87
C PHE A 68 9.13 12.78 0.44
N VAL A 69 9.98 12.15 1.22
CA VAL A 69 10.47 10.78 0.95
C VAL A 69 9.32 9.79 0.98
N ASP A 70 8.51 9.82 2.06
CA ASP A 70 7.38 8.89 2.22
C ASP A 70 6.30 9.09 1.14
N LYS A 71 6.09 10.33 0.65
CA LYS A 71 5.20 10.60 -0.49
C LYS A 71 5.71 10.03 -1.81
N ASN A 72 7.02 10.06 -2.04
CA ASN A 72 7.61 9.44 -3.23
C ASN A 72 7.40 7.94 -3.21
N ASP A 73 7.57 7.30 -2.05
CA ASP A 73 7.33 5.86 -1.89
C ASP A 73 5.87 5.49 -2.15
N LEU A 74 4.92 6.31 -1.69
CA LEU A 74 3.51 6.12 -2.00
C LEU A 74 3.14 6.40 -3.46
N SER A 75 3.98 7.11 -4.22
CA SER A 75 3.68 7.40 -5.63
C SER A 75 3.60 6.14 -6.49
N GLU A 76 4.34 5.09 -6.14
CA GLU A 76 4.30 3.79 -6.82
C GLU A 76 2.95 3.07 -6.64
N PHE A 77 2.23 3.41 -5.56
CA PHE A 77 0.90 2.86 -5.25
C PHE A 77 -0.25 3.74 -5.72
N MET A 78 0.03 4.78 -6.50
CA MET A 78 -1.02 5.60 -7.11
C MET A 78 -1.53 4.97 -8.38
N ALA A 79 -2.84 4.69 -8.42
CA ALA A 79 -3.51 4.13 -9.58
C ALA A 79 -4.60 5.07 -10.10
N LYS A 80 -5.00 4.82 -11.35
CA LYS A 80 -6.11 5.52 -12.01
C LYS A 80 -7.08 4.48 -12.54
N ALA A 81 -8.37 4.70 -12.28
CA ALA A 81 -9.43 3.89 -12.84
C ALA A 81 -10.50 4.79 -13.47
N VAL A 82 -11.04 4.34 -14.59
CA VAL A 82 -12.25 4.91 -15.18
C VAL A 82 -13.40 4.07 -14.70
N MET A 83 -14.30 4.68 -13.93
CA MET A 83 -15.46 3.99 -13.40
C MET A 83 -16.71 4.41 -14.18
N THR A 84 -17.50 3.43 -14.57
CA THR A 84 -18.78 3.62 -15.21
C THR A 84 -19.88 3.29 -14.21
N ARG A 85 -20.94 4.11 -14.21
CA ARG A 85 -22.07 3.94 -13.34
C ARG A 85 -22.85 2.67 -13.69
N ALA A 86 -23.10 1.85 -12.68
CA ALA A 86 -23.97 0.68 -12.77
C ALA A 86 -24.98 0.73 -11.61
N SER A 87 -26.27 0.63 -11.91
CA SER A 87 -27.34 0.64 -10.89
C SER A 87 -27.22 1.76 -9.84
N ASN A 88 -26.93 2.98 -10.27
CA ASN A 88 -26.73 4.19 -9.43
C ASN A 88 -25.45 4.27 -8.60
N VAL A 89 -24.58 3.29 -8.64
CA VAL A 89 -23.32 3.25 -7.91
C VAL A 89 -22.12 3.00 -8.84
N TYR A 90 -20.94 3.29 -8.34
CA TYR A 90 -19.69 2.96 -9.00
C TYR A 90 -18.96 1.91 -8.15
N LYS A 91 -18.62 0.77 -8.77
CA LYS A 91 -17.85 -0.27 -8.09
C LYS A 91 -16.42 0.22 -7.87
N LYS A 92 -15.93 0.10 -6.65
CA LYS A 92 -14.52 0.35 -6.34
C LYS A 92 -13.63 -0.70 -7.01
N PRO A 93 -12.39 -0.34 -7.41
CA PRO A 93 -11.37 -1.31 -7.74
C PRO A 93 -11.12 -2.27 -6.58
N ASP A 94 -10.78 -3.52 -6.87
CA ASP A 94 -10.58 -4.55 -5.81
C ASP A 94 -9.33 -4.27 -4.95
N ASP A 95 -8.36 -3.52 -5.50
CA ASP A 95 -7.14 -3.06 -4.84
C ASP A 95 -7.26 -1.68 -4.16
N PHE A 96 -8.47 -1.11 -4.10
CA PHE A 96 -8.70 0.23 -3.58
C PHE A 96 -8.37 0.36 -2.08
N ARG A 97 -7.52 1.31 -1.73
CA ARG A 97 -7.20 1.69 -0.33
C ARG A 97 -7.82 3.03 0.07
N SER A 98 -7.52 4.09 -0.69
CA SER A 98 -7.97 5.44 -0.36
C SER A 98 -8.03 6.32 -1.60
N VAL A 99 -9.00 7.20 -1.66
CA VAL A 99 -9.14 8.16 -2.76
C VAL A 99 -8.12 9.29 -2.66
N ILE A 100 -7.56 9.67 -3.81
CA ILE A 100 -6.74 10.88 -3.95
C ILE A 100 -7.59 12.00 -4.52
N SER A 101 -8.26 11.76 -5.63
CA SER A 101 -9.14 12.71 -6.30
C SER A 101 -10.12 11.99 -7.22
N MET A 102 -11.23 12.63 -7.48
CA MET A 102 -12.24 12.17 -8.43
C MET A 102 -12.61 13.30 -9.38
N THR A 103 -12.82 12.96 -10.64
CA THR A 103 -13.20 13.92 -11.68
C THR A 103 -14.34 13.33 -12.50
N ALA A 104 -15.44 14.04 -12.60
CA ALA A 104 -16.52 13.69 -13.53
C ALA A 104 -16.02 13.82 -14.97
N ARG A 105 -16.38 12.86 -15.83
CA ARG A 105 -15.96 12.85 -17.25
C ARG A 105 -16.98 13.48 -18.16
N ARG A 106 -18.23 13.31 -17.86
CA ARG A 106 -19.36 13.76 -18.66
C ARG A 106 -20.45 14.33 -17.76
N PRO A 107 -21.18 15.35 -18.17
CA PRO A 107 -21.10 16.03 -19.47
C PRO A 107 -19.81 16.84 -19.68
N GLU A 108 -19.21 17.37 -18.61
CA GLU A 108 -17.97 18.12 -18.63
C GLU A 108 -16.99 17.58 -17.59
N ARG A 109 -15.69 17.83 -17.80
CA ARG A 109 -14.67 17.50 -16.80
C ARG A 109 -14.73 18.47 -15.63
N ARG A 110 -15.25 18.00 -14.50
CA ARG A 110 -15.36 18.78 -13.26
C ARG A 110 -14.80 17.98 -12.07
N PRO A 111 -14.08 18.64 -11.16
CA PRO A 111 -13.67 17.97 -9.92
C PRO A 111 -14.91 17.61 -9.11
N VAL A 112 -14.90 16.40 -8.54
CA VAL A 112 -15.97 15.92 -7.67
C VAL A 112 -15.57 16.18 -6.22
N GLN A 113 -16.42 16.85 -5.47
CA GLN A 113 -16.22 17.04 -4.04
C GLN A 113 -16.53 15.74 -3.30
N ILE A 114 -15.58 15.25 -2.52
CA ILE A 114 -15.72 14.00 -1.79
C ILE A 114 -16.15 14.31 -0.36
N LEU A 115 -17.25 13.73 0.07
CA LEU A 115 -17.76 13.75 1.43
C LEU A 115 -17.58 12.36 2.05
N TYR A 116 -17.14 12.32 3.31
CA TYR A 116 -16.92 11.09 4.08
C TYR A 116 -17.96 10.88 5.16
N ASP A 117 -18.89 11.81 5.28
CA ASP A 117 -19.89 11.88 6.34
C ASP A 117 -21.28 11.79 5.69
N GLU A 118 -22.01 10.72 6.03
CA GLU A 118 -23.33 10.47 5.48
C GLU A 118 -24.34 11.55 5.88
N ASP A 119 -24.25 12.08 7.10
CA ASP A 119 -25.14 13.15 7.56
C ASP A 119 -24.96 14.42 6.71
N LYS A 120 -23.71 14.75 6.38
CA LYS A 120 -23.40 15.90 5.53
C LYS A 120 -23.97 15.76 4.12
N ILE A 121 -23.91 14.55 3.55
CA ILE A 121 -24.47 14.38 2.21
C ILE A 121 -25.98 14.48 2.21
N GLN A 122 -26.66 13.97 3.25
CA GLN A 122 -28.11 14.14 3.39
C GLN A 122 -28.49 15.61 3.50
N HIS A 123 -27.73 16.41 4.24
CA HIS A 123 -27.94 17.85 4.31
C HIS A 123 -27.71 18.53 2.95
N VAL A 124 -26.70 18.14 2.20
CA VAL A 124 -26.41 18.70 0.89
C VAL A 124 -27.52 18.33 -0.11
N LEU A 125 -27.98 17.07 -0.10
CA LEU A 125 -29.05 16.60 -1.00
C LEU A 125 -30.42 17.19 -0.69
N SER A 126 -30.71 17.49 0.59
CA SER A 126 -31.98 18.09 1.04
C SER A 126 -31.99 19.62 0.97
N SER A 127 -30.85 20.25 0.79
CA SER A 127 -30.71 21.71 0.72
C SER A 127 -31.19 22.25 -0.62
N SER A 128 -32.05 23.25 -0.61
CA SER A 128 -32.46 23.97 -1.84
C SER A 128 -31.36 24.85 -2.45
N LEU A 129 -30.32 25.20 -1.65
CA LEU A 129 -29.24 26.09 -2.06
C LEU A 129 -27.96 25.35 -2.50
N SER A 130 -27.79 24.11 -2.04
CA SER A 130 -26.53 23.34 -2.21
C SER A 130 -26.74 22.02 -2.96
N VAL A 131 -27.85 21.89 -3.71
CA VAL A 131 -28.12 20.68 -4.50
C VAL A 131 -26.96 20.42 -5.47
N PRO A 132 -26.39 19.22 -5.51
CA PRO A 132 -25.34 18.88 -6.45
C PRO A 132 -25.78 19.08 -7.91
N THR A 133 -24.94 19.75 -8.67
CA THR A 133 -25.14 19.99 -10.11
C THR A 133 -24.01 19.36 -10.91
N ASN A 134 -24.14 19.32 -12.24
CA ASN A 134 -23.06 18.86 -13.12
C ASN A 134 -21.80 19.72 -13.01
N GLU A 135 -21.93 20.98 -12.59
CA GLU A 135 -20.80 21.88 -12.36
C GLU A 135 -20.15 21.65 -10.99
N PHE A 136 -20.94 21.29 -9.99
CA PHE A 136 -20.51 21.05 -8.61
C PHE A 136 -20.95 19.65 -8.16
N PRO A 137 -20.36 18.60 -8.74
CA PRO A 137 -20.69 17.23 -8.37
C PRO A 137 -20.13 16.87 -7.01
N VAL A 138 -20.88 16.03 -6.28
CA VAL A 138 -20.53 15.53 -4.95
C VAL A 138 -20.51 14.01 -4.96
N ALA A 139 -19.60 13.41 -4.24
CA ALA A 139 -19.53 11.96 -4.05
C ALA A 139 -19.44 11.58 -2.59
N ILE A 140 -20.07 10.45 -2.24
CA ILE A 140 -19.86 9.75 -0.98
C ILE A 140 -19.12 8.44 -1.25
N ILE A 141 -18.22 8.07 -0.33
CA ILE A 141 -17.43 6.86 -0.41
C ILE A 141 -17.78 5.98 0.79
N GLY A 142 -18.69 5.04 0.56
CA GLY A 142 -19.04 3.96 1.48
C GLY A 142 -18.48 2.63 0.98
N ASP A 143 -19.24 1.56 1.01
CA ASP A 143 -18.88 0.26 0.39
C ASP A 143 -18.78 0.37 -1.13
N SER A 144 -19.64 1.16 -1.73
CA SER A 144 -19.57 1.62 -3.11
C SER A 144 -19.34 3.13 -3.15
N ILE A 145 -19.13 3.67 -4.35
CA ILE A 145 -19.02 5.12 -4.57
C ILE A 145 -20.34 5.59 -5.21
N GLU A 146 -20.97 6.57 -4.58
CA GLU A 146 -22.13 7.24 -5.12
C GLU A 146 -21.77 8.66 -5.53
N VAL A 147 -22.20 9.09 -6.72
CA VAL A 147 -21.93 10.42 -7.24
C VAL A 147 -23.22 11.11 -7.63
N PHE A 148 -23.36 12.34 -7.19
CA PHE A 148 -24.49 13.21 -7.47
C PHE A 148 -24.06 14.42 -8.29
N PRO A 149 -24.89 14.89 -9.27
CA PRO A 149 -26.18 14.33 -9.67
C PRO A 149 -26.07 13.01 -10.42
N SER A 150 -27.21 12.32 -10.52
CA SER A 150 -27.31 11.02 -11.20
C SER A 150 -27.04 11.05 -12.71
N THR A 151 -26.97 12.23 -13.30
CA THR A 151 -26.64 12.45 -14.73
C THR A 151 -25.17 12.14 -15.07
N ILE A 152 -24.28 12.07 -14.05
CA ILE A 152 -22.88 11.73 -14.24
C ILE A 152 -22.77 10.22 -14.47
N GLY A 153 -22.39 9.81 -15.68
CA GLY A 153 -22.29 8.40 -16.07
C GLY A 153 -20.89 7.80 -15.90
N GLN A 154 -19.86 8.63 -15.94
CA GLN A 154 -18.46 8.21 -15.84
C GLN A 154 -17.64 9.16 -14.99
N VAL A 155 -16.73 8.59 -14.20
CA VAL A 155 -15.77 9.34 -13.38
C VAL A 155 -14.37 8.76 -13.51
N ASP A 156 -13.38 9.64 -13.49
CA ASP A 156 -11.96 9.29 -13.37
C ASP A 156 -11.62 9.28 -11.87
N LEU A 157 -11.26 8.14 -11.34
CA LEU A 157 -10.79 7.97 -9.98
C LEU A 157 -9.26 7.91 -9.96
N ARG A 158 -8.63 8.72 -9.11
CA ARG A 158 -7.24 8.54 -8.68
C ARG A 158 -7.25 8.08 -7.24
N TYR A 159 -6.54 7.00 -6.97
CA TYR A 159 -6.57 6.38 -5.64
C TYR A 159 -5.23 5.75 -5.29
N TYR A 160 -5.01 5.51 -4.01
CA TYR A 160 -3.96 4.63 -3.54
C TYR A 160 -4.48 3.20 -3.56
N ARG A 161 -3.71 2.31 -4.15
CA ARG A 161 -4.01 0.88 -4.17
C ARG A 161 -3.21 0.13 -3.11
N TYR A 162 -3.69 -1.02 -2.71
CA TYR A 162 -2.87 -1.98 -1.99
C TYR A 162 -1.79 -2.56 -2.91
N PRO A 163 -0.59 -2.90 -2.36
CA PRO A 163 0.42 -3.64 -3.13
C PRO A 163 -0.08 -5.03 -3.50
N SER A 164 0.35 -5.52 -4.64
CA SER A 164 0.09 -6.91 -5.05
C SER A 164 0.76 -7.87 -4.06
N PRO A 165 0.08 -8.97 -3.67
CA PRO A 165 0.65 -9.90 -2.72
C PRO A 165 1.89 -10.59 -3.30
N PRO A 166 3.05 -10.57 -2.59
CA PRO A 166 4.24 -11.28 -3.02
C PRO A 166 4.00 -12.77 -2.98
N GLN A 167 4.61 -13.50 -3.88
CA GLN A 167 4.49 -14.97 -3.94
C GLN A 167 5.83 -15.59 -4.31
N TYR A 168 6.34 -16.46 -3.45
CA TYR A 168 7.51 -17.25 -3.72
C TYR A 168 7.09 -18.59 -4.32
N ASN A 169 7.43 -18.81 -5.58
CA ASN A 169 7.19 -20.07 -6.28
C ASN A 169 8.52 -20.81 -6.44
N PHE A 170 8.47 -22.12 -6.34
CA PHE A 170 9.61 -23.00 -6.49
C PHE A 170 9.18 -24.26 -7.25
N PHE A 171 10.14 -24.98 -7.77
CA PHE A 171 9.95 -26.33 -8.32
C PHE A 171 11.05 -27.23 -7.79
N ASN A 172 10.71 -28.51 -7.61
CA ASN A 172 11.66 -29.52 -7.18
C ASN A 172 12.40 -30.04 -8.39
N ALA A 173 13.72 -30.07 -8.29
CA ALA A 173 14.60 -30.70 -9.27
C ALA A 173 15.53 -31.66 -8.55
N LEU A 174 15.98 -32.69 -9.26
CA LEU A 174 17.03 -33.59 -8.75
C LEU A 174 18.40 -32.97 -9.04
N ASN A 175 19.26 -32.92 -8.04
CA ASN A 175 20.67 -32.58 -8.23
C ASN A 175 21.44 -33.78 -8.86
N GLU A 176 22.71 -33.59 -9.16
CA GLU A 176 23.58 -34.62 -9.74
C GLU A 176 23.72 -35.89 -8.85
N LEU A 177 23.38 -35.77 -7.55
CA LEU A 177 23.41 -36.87 -6.59
C LEU A 177 22.06 -37.55 -6.42
N GLY A 178 21.01 -37.09 -7.15
CA GLY A 178 19.66 -37.64 -7.07
C GLY A 178 18.86 -37.15 -5.86
N GLU A 179 19.29 -36.06 -5.20
CA GLU A 179 18.56 -35.48 -4.09
C GLU A 179 17.60 -34.39 -4.59
N ASP A 180 16.40 -34.29 -4.00
CA ASP A 180 15.43 -33.24 -4.28
C ASP A 180 15.94 -31.87 -3.80
N ILE A 181 16.12 -30.95 -4.73
CA ILE A 181 16.45 -29.57 -4.43
C ILE A 181 15.31 -28.65 -4.86
N GLU A 182 15.02 -27.64 -4.03
CA GLU A 182 14.06 -26.58 -4.35
C GLU A 182 14.78 -25.49 -5.18
N LEU A 183 14.34 -25.30 -6.42
CA LEU A 183 14.81 -24.24 -7.28
C LEU A 183 13.78 -23.12 -7.38
N PHE A 184 14.28 -21.87 -7.35
CA PHE A 184 13.46 -20.67 -7.54
C PHE A 184 12.79 -20.69 -8.92
N SER A 185 11.50 -20.32 -8.97
CA SER A 185 10.74 -20.21 -10.20
C SER A 185 10.56 -18.74 -10.60
N ASP A 186 10.77 -18.47 -11.90
CA ASP A 186 10.53 -17.15 -12.50
C ASP A 186 9.07 -16.69 -12.47
N THR A 187 8.14 -17.58 -12.09
CA THR A 187 6.72 -17.24 -11.87
C THR A 187 6.47 -16.59 -10.50
N SER A 188 7.51 -16.41 -9.70
CA SER A 188 7.42 -15.71 -8.41
C SER A 188 7.06 -14.23 -8.61
N VAL A 189 6.37 -13.67 -7.62
CA VAL A 189 5.99 -12.26 -7.59
C VAL A 189 6.81 -11.55 -6.54
N ASP A 190 7.60 -10.57 -6.96
CA ASP A 190 8.45 -9.76 -6.11
C ASP A 190 7.65 -8.80 -5.20
N PHE A 191 8.32 -8.23 -4.20
CA PHE A 191 7.72 -7.21 -3.36
C PHE A 191 7.56 -5.89 -4.13
N GLU A 192 6.40 -5.28 -4.03
CA GLU A 192 6.15 -3.95 -4.60
C GLU A 192 6.62 -2.81 -3.69
N LEU A 193 7.65 -3.01 -2.90
CA LEU A 193 8.25 -1.98 -2.05
C LEU A 193 9.56 -1.46 -2.67
N PRO A 194 9.91 -0.16 -2.47
CA PRO A 194 11.21 0.38 -2.83
C PRO A 194 12.36 -0.40 -2.18
N ALA A 195 13.51 -0.48 -2.87
CA ALA A 195 14.68 -1.28 -2.42
C ALA A 195 15.16 -0.94 -1.00
N LYS A 196 14.99 0.30 -0.54
CA LYS A 196 15.38 0.74 0.81
C LYS A 196 14.66 0.01 1.95
N TYR A 197 13.54 -0.68 1.67
CA TYR A 197 12.78 -1.45 2.66
C TYR A 197 13.17 -2.93 2.72
N GLU A 198 14.20 -3.37 1.98
CA GLU A 198 14.65 -4.78 1.96
C GLU A 198 15.05 -5.26 3.35
N ASP A 199 15.88 -4.49 4.06
CA ASP A 199 16.32 -4.83 5.42
C ASP A 199 15.11 -4.92 6.38
N GLU A 200 14.17 -3.98 6.29
CA GLU A 200 12.98 -3.98 7.14
C GLU A 200 12.09 -5.21 6.86
N LEU A 201 11.93 -5.59 5.56
CA LEU A 201 11.24 -6.83 5.18
C LEU A 201 11.91 -8.07 5.79
N VAL A 202 13.22 -8.18 5.67
CA VAL A 202 14.00 -9.30 6.25
C VAL A 202 13.77 -9.37 7.76
N PHE A 203 13.85 -8.26 8.48
CA PHE A 203 13.64 -8.22 9.92
C PHE A 203 12.22 -8.61 10.32
N GLU A 204 11.22 -8.08 9.65
CA GLU A 204 9.83 -8.40 9.96
C GLU A 204 9.51 -9.88 9.70
N ILE A 205 9.98 -10.44 8.59
CA ILE A 205 9.78 -11.86 8.25
C ILE A 205 10.54 -12.76 9.24
N ALA A 206 11.81 -12.44 9.54
CA ALA A 206 12.61 -13.20 10.48
C ALA A 206 12.02 -13.18 11.90
N ALA A 207 11.49 -12.04 12.34
CA ALA A 207 10.80 -11.92 13.62
C ALA A 207 9.54 -12.81 13.69
N MET A 208 8.74 -12.86 12.59
CA MET A 208 7.58 -13.75 12.50
C MET A 208 7.97 -15.23 12.47
N ALA A 209 9.15 -15.55 11.91
CA ALA A 209 9.70 -16.89 11.92
C ALA A 209 10.33 -17.29 13.28
N GLY A 210 10.29 -16.42 14.29
CA GLY A 210 10.85 -16.67 15.62
C GLY A 210 12.37 -16.58 15.69
N VAL A 211 13.02 -16.01 14.69
CA VAL A 211 14.47 -15.78 14.67
C VAL A 211 14.79 -14.62 15.62
N ASN A 212 15.62 -14.87 16.62
CA ASN A 212 16.01 -13.87 17.60
C ASN A 212 17.20 -13.06 17.07
N ILE A 213 16.94 -11.97 16.40
CA ILE A 213 18.00 -11.08 15.87
C ILE A 213 18.54 -10.24 17.05
N LYS A 214 19.39 -10.84 17.88
CA LYS A 214 20.00 -10.17 19.03
C LYS A 214 21.34 -9.48 18.72
N GLU A 215 21.77 -9.41 17.47
CA GLU A 215 23.05 -8.77 17.18
C GLU A 215 22.92 -7.26 16.99
N PRO A 216 23.69 -6.44 17.75
CA PRO A 216 23.64 -4.97 17.75
C PRO A 216 24.26 -4.33 16.48
N ILE A 217 24.60 -5.10 15.45
CA ILE A 217 25.32 -4.62 14.27
C ILE A 217 24.47 -3.65 13.42
N VAL A 218 23.15 -3.78 13.43
CA VAL A 218 22.26 -2.95 12.62
C VAL A 218 21.78 -1.68 13.35
N VAL A 219 21.73 -1.71 14.67
CA VAL A 219 21.35 -0.54 15.48
C VAL A 219 22.40 0.58 15.39
N ASN A 220 23.66 0.24 15.17
CA ASN A 220 24.76 1.23 15.07
C ASN A 220 24.82 1.97 13.72
N GLN A 221 24.23 1.45 12.65
CA GLN A 221 24.19 2.19 11.37
C GLN A 221 23.05 3.22 11.32
N SER A 222 21.91 2.93 11.92
CA SER A 222 20.80 3.89 11.98
C SER A 222 21.08 5.06 12.93
N ASN A 223 21.83 4.85 14.01
CA ASN A 223 22.19 5.93 14.95
C ASN A 223 23.31 6.84 14.43
N ARG A 224 24.17 6.38 13.50
CA ARG A 224 25.20 7.22 12.87
C ARG A 224 24.67 8.19 11.82
N GLN A 225 23.45 8.01 11.34
CA GLN A 225 22.80 8.94 10.41
C GLN A 225 21.98 10.04 11.11
N ILE A 226 21.86 10.02 12.45
CA ILE A 226 21.09 11.01 13.21
C ILE A 226 22.02 12.10 13.79
N ASP A 227 23.32 11.85 13.91
CA ASP A 227 24.31 12.77 14.51
C ASP A 227 25.30 13.38 13.49
N GLY A 228 24.93 13.40 12.20
CA GLY A 228 25.73 14.02 11.13
C GLY A 228 25.02 15.20 10.45
#